data_c011b0a9d31b58590f09728c96178bb5
#
_entry.id   c011b0a9d31b58590f09728c96178bb5
#
_cell.length_a   1.000
_cell.length_b   1.000
_cell.length_c   1.000
_cell.angle_alpha   90.00
_cell.angle_beta   90.00
_cell.angle_gamma   90.00
#
_symmetry.space_group_name_H-M   'P 1'
#
loop_
_entity.id
_entity.type
_entity.pdbx_description
1 polymer ?
#
loop_
_entity_poly.entity_id
_entity_poly.type
_entity_poly.pdbx_seq_one_letter_code
_entity_poly.pdbx_strand_id
1 'polypeptide(L)'
;MKYFINLIELCKKYNYKIVVSSSWRVGNLVEYFNTAFNQMLQVLEKEDELFIGKTAYCYDIKTRGEEIKNYIETFKVKNYIIIDDEYFDFDKYFNLKKDFIKTDGAFGLRKQNINRLRYIMKYKSKNI
;
A
#
# COMPACT_ATOMS: atom_id res chain seq x y z
N MET A 1 -4.37 0.03 -14.71
CA MET A 1 -3.11 0.80 -14.75
C MET A 1 -3.30 2.29 -14.56
N LYS A 2 -4.37 2.85 -15.11
CA LYS A 2 -4.67 4.29 -14.99
C LYS A 2 -4.70 4.77 -13.53
N TYR A 3 -5.42 4.07 -12.67
CA TYR A 3 -5.55 4.49 -11.27
C TYR A 3 -4.29 4.23 -10.47
N PHE A 4 -3.50 3.26 -10.86
CA PHE A 4 -2.19 3.04 -10.25
C PHE A 4 -1.24 4.20 -10.55
N ILE A 5 -1.27 4.70 -11.78
CA ILE A 5 -0.51 5.90 -12.15
C ILE A 5 -0.97 7.10 -11.32
N ASN A 6 -2.28 7.25 -11.12
CA ASN A 6 -2.83 8.31 -10.27
C ASN A 6 -2.35 8.19 -8.82
N LEU A 7 -2.24 6.97 -8.29
CA LEU A 7 -1.69 6.73 -6.96
C LEU A 7 -0.24 7.24 -6.89
N ILE A 8 0.57 6.92 -7.88
CA ILE A 8 1.97 7.36 -7.92
C ILE A 8 2.05 8.89 -7.96
N GLU A 9 1.23 9.53 -8.76
CA GLU A 9 1.19 11.00 -8.82
C GLU A 9 0.82 11.62 -7.48
N LEU A 10 -0.15 11.04 -6.77
CA LEU A 10 -0.54 11.51 -5.44
C LEU A 10 0.59 11.32 -4.42
N CYS A 11 1.29 10.19 -4.49
CA CYS A 11 2.42 9.95 -3.62
C CYS A 11 3.52 10.98 -3.83
N LYS A 12 3.80 11.34 -5.06
CA LYS A 12 4.77 12.37 -5.38
C LYS A 12 4.32 13.75 -4.88
N LYS A 13 3.04 14.06 -5.09
CA LYS A 13 2.49 15.36 -4.68
C LYS A 13 2.54 15.59 -3.17
N TYR A 14 2.20 14.56 -2.40
CA TYR A 14 2.11 14.66 -0.94
C TYR A 14 3.31 14.05 -0.21
N ASN A 15 4.35 13.67 -0.95
CA ASN A 15 5.59 13.12 -0.41
C ASN A 15 5.40 11.82 0.38
N TYR A 16 4.60 10.91 -0.17
CA TYR A 16 4.45 9.57 0.37
C TYR A 16 5.39 8.61 -0.34
N LYS A 17 5.83 7.59 0.39
CA LYS A 17 6.61 6.49 -0.17
C LYS A 17 5.76 5.22 -0.19
N ILE A 18 6.15 4.25 -0.99
CA ILE A 18 5.41 3.00 -1.14
C ILE A 18 6.21 1.84 -0.55
N VAL A 19 5.54 1.06 0.30
CA VAL A 19 6.07 -0.17 0.87
C VAL A 19 5.11 -1.30 0.50
N VAL A 20 5.63 -2.39 -0.04
CA VAL A 20 4.81 -3.55 -0.42
C VAL A 20 4.64 -4.47 0.77
N SER A 21 3.39 -4.79 1.12
CA SER A 21 3.07 -5.68 2.24
C SER A 21 2.23 -6.90 1.85
N SER A 22 1.84 -7.00 0.58
CA SER A 22 1.05 -8.14 0.10
C SER A 22 1.92 -9.38 -0.10
N SER A 23 1.30 -10.53 -0.39
CA SER A 23 2.03 -11.75 -0.73
C SER A 23 2.87 -11.60 -1.99
N TRP A 24 2.68 -10.55 -2.75
CA TRP A 24 3.51 -10.21 -3.91
C TRP A 24 4.97 -9.96 -3.55
N ARG A 25 5.27 -9.67 -2.29
CA ARG A 25 6.64 -9.52 -1.81
C ARG A 25 7.42 -10.83 -1.80
N VAL A 26 6.73 -11.95 -1.99
CA VAL A 26 7.34 -13.27 -2.10
C VAL A 26 7.60 -13.53 -3.58
N GLY A 27 8.87 -13.45 -3.98
CA GLY A 27 9.29 -13.36 -5.39
C GLY A 27 8.75 -14.41 -6.35
N ASN A 28 8.70 -15.68 -5.93
CA ASN A 28 8.26 -16.76 -6.82
C ASN A 28 6.75 -16.77 -7.09
N LEU A 29 5.96 -15.93 -6.43
CA LEU A 29 4.55 -15.81 -6.73
C LEU A 29 4.29 -14.95 -7.97
N VAL A 30 5.27 -14.16 -8.39
CA VAL A 30 5.14 -13.25 -9.55
C VAL A 30 4.75 -14.00 -10.81
N GLU A 31 5.21 -15.23 -10.97
CA GLU A 31 4.93 -16.06 -12.15
C GLU A 31 3.45 -16.37 -12.35
N TYR A 32 2.66 -16.29 -11.27
CA TYR A 32 1.23 -16.61 -11.32
C TYR A 32 0.35 -15.39 -11.52
N PHE A 33 0.93 -14.19 -11.56
CA PHE A 33 0.16 -12.97 -11.72
C PHE A 33 -0.01 -12.60 -13.18
N ASN A 34 -1.10 -11.89 -13.45
CA ASN A 34 -1.43 -11.48 -14.81
C ASN A 34 -0.55 -10.31 -15.28
N THR A 35 -0.71 -9.95 -16.55
CA THR A 35 0.05 -8.89 -17.18
C THR A 35 -0.10 -7.54 -16.46
N ALA A 36 -1.28 -7.26 -15.91
CA ALA A 36 -1.52 -6.00 -15.19
C ALA A 36 -0.61 -5.86 -13.97
N PHE A 37 -0.44 -6.94 -13.20
CA PHE A 37 0.46 -6.93 -12.05
C PHE A 37 1.90 -6.68 -12.48
N ASN A 38 2.35 -7.35 -13.54
CA ASN A 38 3.70 -7.17 -14.05
C ASN A 38 3.94 -5.73 -14.51
N GLN A 39 2.94 -5.10 -15.12
CA GLN A 39 3.01 -3.69 -15.50
C GLN A 39 3.17 -2.78 -14.28
N MET A 40 2.45 -3.08 -13.20
CA MET A 40 2.57 -2.31 -11.95
C MET A 40 3.99 -2.42 -11.37
N LEU A 41 4.56 -3.63 -11.37
CA LEU A 41 5.93 -3.82 -10.90
C LEU A 41 6.93 -3.02 -11.73
N GLN A 42 6.77 -3.00 -13.05
CA GLN A 42 7.65 -2.25 -13.93
C GLN A 42 7.58 -0.74 -13.64
N VAL A 43 6.38 -0.24 -13.36
CA VAL A 43 6.22 1.18 -13.01
C VAL A 43 6.92 1.48 -11.69
N LEU A 44 6.77 0.61 -10.68
CA LEU A 44 7.43 0.79 -9.39
C LEU A 44 8.95 0.74 -9.50
N GLU A 45 9.48 -0.15 -10.34
CA GLU A 45 10.92 -0.26 -10.54
C GLU A 45 11.54 1.01 -11.11
N LYS A 46 10.78 1.77 -11.90
CA LYS A 46 11.23 3.03 -12.46
C LYS A 46 11.14 4.19 -11.47
N GLU A 47 10.45 3.99 -10.36
CA GLU A 47 10.22 5.02 -9.34
C GLU A 47 11.05 4.71 -8.07
N ASP A 48 12.37 4.64 -8.23
CA ASP A 48 13.30 4.25 -7.16
C ASP A 48 13.16 5.07 -5.90
N GLU A 49 12.90 6.37 -6.02
CA GLU A 49 12.75 7.24 -4.86
C GLU A 49 11.43 7.03 -4.13
N LEU A 50 10.44 6.48 -4.83
CA LEU A 50 9.10 6.27 -4.29
C LEU A 50 8.98 4.92 -3.60
N PHE A 51 9.50 3.87 -4.21
CA PHE A 51 9.44 2.51 -3.68
C PHE A 51 10.63 2.27 -2.76
N ILE A 52 10.38 2.13 -1.47
CA ILE A 52 11.45 2.07 -0.46
C ILE A 52 11.61 0.72 0.22
N GLY A 53 10.73 -0.24 -0.03
CA GLY A 53 10.93 -1.55 0.58
C GLY A 53 9.68 -2.41 0.65
N LYS A 54 9.80 -3.47 1.43
CA LYS A 54 8.74 -4.45 1.69
C LYS A 54 8.69 -4.77 3.17
N THR A 55 7.49 -5.16 3.67
CA THR A 55 7.39 -5.71 5.02
C THR A 55 8.02 -7.09 5.06
N ALA A 56 8.53 -7.49 6.21
CA ALA A 56 9.04 -8.84 6.41
C ALA A 56 7.87 -9.83 6.36
N TYR A 57 8.05 -10.93 5.62
CA TYR A 57 7.07 -11.99 5.54
C TYR A 57 7.40 -13.07 6.56
N CYS A 58 6.48 -13.27 7.50
CA CYS A 58 6.65 -14.25 8.57
C CYS A 58 5.57 -15.32 8.45
N TYR A 59 5.91 -16.45 7.80
CA TYR A 59 5.01 -17.60 7.73
C TYR A 59 4.59 -18.01 9.14
N ASP A 60 3.32 -18.31 9.34
CA ASP A 60 2.78 -18.96 10.54
C ASP A 60 3.01 -18.25 11.87
N ILE A 61 3.79 -17.18 11.92
CA ILE A 61 4.14 -16.51 13.17
C ILE A 61 3.39 -15.19 13.34
N LYS A 62 3.21 -14.44 12.24
CA LYS A 62 2.59 -13.12 12.29
C LYS A 62 1.51 -12.95 11.25
N THR A 63 0.48 -12.23 11.63
CA THR A 63 -0.59 -11.84 10.72
C THR A 63 -0.15 -10.66 9.85
N ARG A 64 -0.93 -10.35 8.82
CA ARG A 64 -0.66 -9.21 7.94
C ARG A 64 -0.61 -7.90 8.73
N GLY A 65 -1.53 -7.71 9.67
CA GLY A 65 -1.55 -6.51 10.50
C GLY A 65 -0.32 -6.39 11.38
N GLU A 66 0.11 -7.49 11.97
CA GLU A 66 1.34 -7.49 12.79
C GLU A 66 2.57 -7.18 11.97
N GLU A 67 2.66 -7.72 10.76
CA GLU A 67 3.80 -7.45 9.86
C GLU A 67 3.90 -5.96 9.53
N ILE A 68 2.77 -5.32 9.22
CA ILE A 68 2.74 -3.90 8.91
C ILE A 68 3.05 -3.08 10.16
N LYS A 69 2.48 -3.44 11.29
CA LYS A 69 2.75 -2.75 12.56
C LYS A 69 4.22 -2.80 12.92
N ASN A 70 4.84 -3.97 12.75
CA ASN A 70 6.27 -4.13 13.00
C ASN A 70 7.11 -3.21 12.11
N TYR A 71 6.75 -3.10 10.82
CA TYR A 71 7.45 -2.22 9.91
C TYR A 71 7.34 -0.77 10.38
N ILE A 72 6.13 -0.35 10.74
CA ILE A 72 5.87 1.02 11.20
C ILE A 72 6.72 1.33 12.44
N GLU A 73 6.78 0.42 13.40
CA GLU A 73 7.54 0.60 14.63
C GLU A 73 9.05 0.57 14.38
N THR A 74 9.52 -0.37 13.55
CA THR A 74 10.95 -0.51 13.26
C THR A 74 11.52 0.72 12.57
N PHE A 75 10.80 1.26 11.61
CA PHE A 75 11.25 2.41 10.82
C PHE A 75 10.68 3.74 11.31
N LYS A 76 9.96 3.72 12.44
CA LYS A 76 9.40 4.92 13.10
C LYS A 76 8.55 5.74 12.13
N VAL A 77 7.68 5.07 11.38
CA VAL A 77 6.79 5.72 10.43
C VAL A 77 5.71 6.46 11.19
N LYS A 78 5.61 7.77 10.97
CA LYS A 78 4.65 8.62 11.69
C LYS A 78 3.32 8.78 10.98
N ASN A 79 3.33 8.69 9.66
CA ASN A 79 2.14 8.89 8.85
C ASN A 79 2.09 7.83 7.76
N TYR A 80 0.95 7.15 7.65
CA TYR A 80 0.82 6.05 6.71
C TYR A 80 -0.62 5.88 6.27
N ILE A 81 -0.81 5.23 5.13
CA ILE A 81 -2.11 4.80 4.63
C ILE A 81 -1.92 3.37 4.12
N ILE A 82 -2.78 2.46 4.56
CA ILE A 82 -2.76 1.06 4.13
C ILE A 82 -3.77 0.88 3.02
N ILE A 83 -3.36 0.26 1.92
CA ILE A 83 -4.24 -0.06 0.80
C ILE A 83 -4.21 -1.58 0.61
N ASP A 84 -5.37 -2.22 0.73
CA ASP A 84 -5.47 -3.67 0.59
C ASP A 84 -6.88 -4.05 0.14
N ASP A 85 -7.02 -5.21 -0.47
CA ASP A 85 -8.31 -5.72 -0.93
C ASP A 85 -9.04 -6.53 0.14
N GLU A 86 -8.42 -6.76 1.29
CA GLU A 86 -9.03 -7.45 2.42
C GLU A 86 -8.74 -6.72 3.72
N TYR A 87 -9.61 -6.93 4.71
CA TYR A 87 -9.47 -6.29 6.01
C TYR A 87 -8.49 -7.01 6.93
N PHE A 88 -8.31 -8.34 6.75
CA PHE A 88 -7.49 -9.15 7.65
C PHE A 88 -7.78 -8.84 9.11
N ASP A 89 -6.74 -8.65 9.91
CA ASP A 89 -6.80 -8.25 11.32
C ASP A 89 -6.41 -6.78 11.53
N PHE A 90 -6.54 -5.97 10.48
CA PHE A 90 -6.11 -4.56 10.51
C PHE A 90 -6.85 -3.75 11.56
N ASP A 91 -8.11 -4.06 11.84
CA ASP A 91 -8.90 -3.36 12.85
C ASP A 91 -8.31 -3.46 14.25
N LYS A 92 -7.49 -4.47 14.52
CA LYS A 92 -6.82 -4.63 15.81
C LYS A 92 -5.68 -3.63 16.02
N TYR A 93 -5.12 -3.12 14.94
CA TYR A 93 -3.90 -2.33 14.99
C TYR A 93 -4.05 -0.93 14.43
N PHE A 94 -5.05 -0.70 13.57
CA PHE A 94 -5.15 0.54 12.81
C PHE A 94 -6.57 1.10 12.82
N ASN A 95 -6.67 2.40 12.63
CA ASN A 95 -7.95 3.07 12.45
C ASN A 95 -8.37 2.97 10.98
N LEU A 96 -9.34 2.10 10.69
CA LEU A 96 -9.75 1.81 9.31
C LEU A 96 -10.38 3.01 8.60
N LYS A 97 -10.92 3.96 9.35
CA LYS A 97 -11.53 5.15 8.74
C LYS A 97 -10.49 6.17 8.29
N LYS A 98 -9.38 6.27 9.02
CA LYS A 98 -8.35 7.27 8.77
C LYS A 98 -7.18 6.77 7.95
N ASP A 99 -6.81 5.50 8.13
CA ASP A 99 -5.51 4.99 7.69
C ASP A 99 -5.61 3.82 6.71
N PHE A 100 -6.81 3.50 6.23
CA PHE A 100 -7.03 2.33 5.41
C PHE A 100 -7.95 2.63 4.24
N ILE A 101 -7.61 2.07 3.08
CA ILE A 101 -8.45 2.08 1.88
C ILE A 101 -8.60 0.65 1.39
N LYS A 102 -9.84 0.18 1.34
CA LYS A 102 -10.15 -1.15 0.81
C LYS A 102 -10.35 -1.07 -0.70
N THR A 103 -9.59 -1.86 -1.43
CA THR A 103 -9.74 -1.98 -2.88
C THR A 103 -10.57 -3.20 -3.25
N ASP A 104 -10.94 -3.30 -4.51
CA ASP A 104 -11.64 -4.46 -5.05
C ASP A 104 -10.62 -5.50 -5.50
N GLY A 105 -10.75 -6.74 -5.00
CA GLY A 105 -9.80 -7.81 -5.32
C GLY A 105 -9.75 -8.18 -6.80
N ALA A 106 -10.87 -7.99 -7.52
CA ALA A 106 -10.94 -8.29 -8.94
C ALA A 106 -10.44 -7.15 -9.82
N PHE A 107 -10.71 -5.90 -9.41
CA PHE A 107 -10.44 -4.71 -10.24
C PHE A 107 -9.33 -3.82 -9.68
N GLY A 108 -8.85 -4.08 -8.46
CA GLY A 108 -7.81 -3.28 -7.84
C GLY A 108 -8.29 -1.86 -7.52
N LEU A 109 -7.44 -0.88 -7.83
CA LEU A 109 -7.77 0.53 -7.58
C LEU A 109 -8.84 1.02 -8.54
N ARG A 110 -9.82 1.74 -7.99
CA ARG A 110 -10.91 2.36 -8.73
C ARG A 110 -10.91 3.87 -8.48
N LYS A 111 -11.73 4.58 -9.26
CA LYS A 111 -11.85 6.05 -9.15
C LYS A 111 -12.20 6.49 -7.73
N GLN A 112 -13.13 5.80 -7.07
CA GLN A 112 -13.52 6.14 -5.70
C GLN A 112 -12.38 5.95 -4.70
N ASN A 113 -11.51 4.97 -4.93
CA ASN A 113 -10.31 4.77 -4.10
C ASN A 113 -9.35 5.94 -4.24
N ILE A 114 -9.14 6.41 -5.47
CA ILE A 114 -8.26 7.54 -5.74
C ILE A 114 -8.83 8.83 -5.12
N ASN A 115 -10.13 9.05 -5.23
CA ASN A 115 -10.79 10.21 -4.62
C ASN A 115 -10.65 10.18 -3.10
N ARG A 116 -10.83 9.02 -2.49
CA ARG A 116 -10.66 8.83 -1.04
C ARG A 116 -9.22 9.06 -0.62
N LEU A 117 -8.29 8.52 -1.37
CA LEU A 117 -6.86 8.66 -1.10
C LEU A 117 -6.43 10.13 -1.16
N ARG A 118 -6.89 10.85 -2.18
CA ARG A 118 -6.60 12.29 -2.31
C ARG A 118 -7.13 13.06 -1.10
N TYR A 119 -8.34 12.76 -0.67
CA TYR A 119 -8.93 13.40 0.50
C TYR A 119 -8.11 13.12 1.76
N ILE A 120 -7.76 11.87 1.99
CA ILE A 120 -6.99 11.48 3.19
C ILE A 120 -5.62 12.13 3.19
N MET A 121 -4.91 12.09 2.07
CA MET A 121 -3.58 12.70 1.97
C MET A 121 -3.63 14.19 2.20
N LYS A 122 -4.61 14.86 1.61
CA LYS A 122 -4.79 16.31 1.80
C LYS A 122 -5.09 16.64 3.26
N TYR A 123 -5.95 15.87 3.90
CA TYR A 123 -6.29 16.06 5.30
C TYR A 123 -5.06 15.88 6.19
N LYS A 124 -4.33 14.79 5.98
CA LYS A 124 -3.13 14.48 6.79
C LYS A 124 -2.03 15.52 6.59
N SER A 125 -1.88 16.06 5.39
CA SER A 125 -0.86 17.08 5.13
C SER A 125 -1.13 18.38 5.87
N LYS A 126 -2.39 18.69 6.16
CA LYS A 126 -2.77 19.89 6.91
C LYS A 126 -2.58 19.75 8.42
N ASN A 127 -2.51 18.51 8.92
CA ASN A 127 -2.49 18.22 10.35
C ASN A 127 -1.14 17.66 10.83
N ILE A 128 -0.11 17.80 10.03
CA ILE A 128 1.25 17.41 10.40
C ILE A 128 1.99 18.58 11.02
#